data_5236952d28af44f944a62637bb0b272a
#
_entry.id   5236952d28af44f944a62637bb0b272a
#
_cell.length_a   1.000
_cell.length_b   1.000
_cell.length_c   1.000
_cell.angle_alpha   90.00
_cell.angle_beta   90.00
_cell.angle_gamma   90.00
#
_symmetry.space_group_name_H-M   'P 1'
#
loop_
_entity.id
_entity.type
_entity.pdbx_description
1 polymer ?
#
loop_
_entity_poly.entity_id
_entity_poly.type
_entity_poly.pdbx_seq_one_letter_code
_entity_poly.pdbx_strand_id
1 'polypeptide(L)'
;VQMLQELLPSKPDLLKTQTIAIKPWGIKKEGIIIPADIAFAVRGTITGNYNGAWQTAAKIVSLSYLWNVIRVQGGAYGTGMLTRANGGFYCYSYRDPSARESLRKYLDCSSFLKEFAAQNPDLTGFIIGTVSDQSPLQTPRMKGQAADNFYWRQISWEERCTRWQQILETTPEKLAQTAEQISTAMKEGGICVVGGAEQMEGCGLDEIITL
;
A
#
# COMPACT_ATOMS: atom_id res chain seq x y z
N VAL A 1 -36.96 8.08 -0.60
CA VAL A 1 -36.54 8.98 0.49
C VAL A 1 -37.67 9.18 1.48
N GLN A 2 -38.89 9.54 1.03
CA GLN A 2 -40.07 9.76 1.88
C GLN A 2 -40.41 8.54 2.77
N MET A 3 -40.45 7.34 2.19
CA MET A 3 -40.71 6.10 2.92
C MET A 3 -39.67 5.78 4.02
N LEU A 4 -38.42 6.16 3.85
CA LEU A 4 -37.39 6.02 4.86
C LEU A 4 -37.53 7.07 5.98
N GLN A 5 -38.00 8.27 5.66
CA GLN A 5 -38.25 9.33 6.64
C GLN A 5 -39.41 9.00 7.57
N GLU A 6 -40.42 8.26 7.07
CA GLU A 6 -41.56 7.80 7.87
C GLU A 6 -41.20 6.64 8.82
N LEU A 7 -40.16 5.88 8.50
CA LEU A 7 -39.66 4.75 9.30
C LEU A 7 -38.62 5.16 10.33
N LEU A 8 -38.04 6.34 10.19
CA LEU A 8 -37.05 6.84 11.14
C LEU A 8 -37.72 7.72 12.20
N PRO A 9 -37.33 7.60 13.49
CA PRO A 9 -37.84 8.47 14.52
C PRO A 9 -37.55 9.92 14.19
N SER A 10 -38.55 10.79 14.35
CA SER A 10 -38.53 12.20 13.97
C SER A 10 -37.48 13.06 14.69
N LYS A 11 -36.86 12.53 15.73
CA LYS A 11 -35.65 13.05 16.38
C LYS A 11 -34.77 11.85 16.73
N PRO A 12 -33.75 11.54 15.92
CA PRO A 12 -32.73 10.66 16.44
C PRO A 12 -32.10 11.38 17.65
N ASP A 13 -32.11 10.73 18.80
CA ASP A 13 -31.17 11.08 19.86
C ASP A 13 -29.79 11.02 19.20
N LEU A 14 -29.25 12.19 18.87
CA LEU A 14 -27.93 12.28 18.32
C LEU A 14 -27.03 11.61 19.34
N LEU A 15 -26.61 10.39 19.05
CA LEU A 15 -25.56 9.72 19.80
C LEU A 15 -24.45 10.75 19.93
N LYS A 16 -24.23 11.24 21.17
CA LYS A 16 -23.12 12.13 21.46
C LYS A 16 -21.89 11.38 20.97
N THR A 17 -21.37 11.81 19.83
CA THR A 17 -20.12 11.29 19.28
C THR A 17 -19.07 11.55 20.34
N GLN A 18 -18.70 10.53 21.10
CA GLN A 18 -17.52 10.60 21.94
C GLN A 18 -16.34 10.60 20.99
N THR A 19 -15.64 11.72 20.95
CA THR A 19 -14.34 11.77 20.29
C THR A 19 -13.39 10.90 21.10
N ILE A 20 -13.21 9.67 20.68
CA ILE A 20 -12.19 8.81 21.25
C ILE A 20 -10.85 9.35 20.76
N ALA A 21 -10.09 9.93 21.68
CA ALA A 21 -8.70 10.30 21.39
C ALA A 21 -7.90 9.02 21.21
N ILE A 22 -7.73 8.60 19.95
CA ILE A 22 -6.84 7.48 19.61
C ILE A 22 -5.43 8.01 19.75
N LYS A 23 -4.68 7.52 20.74
CA LYS A 23 -3.25 7.79 20.84
C LYS A 23 -2.57 7.17 19.62
N PRO A 24 -1.82 7.94 18.82
CA PRO A 24 -1.12 7.38 17.68
C PRO A 24 -0.19 6.26 18.16
N TRP A 25 -0.35 5.09 17.57
CA TRP A 25 0.61 4.01 17.76
C TRP A 25 1.85 4.41 16.98
N GLY A 26 2.98 4.45 17.63
CA GLY A 26 4.25 4.76 16.96
C GLY A 26 4.58 3.73 15.87
N ILE A 27 5.62 4.00 15.11
CA ILE A 27 6.18 3.02 14.17
C ILE A 27 6.67 1.83 14.96
N LYS A 28 6.21 0.62 14.60
CA LYS A 28 6.54 -0.63 15.27
C LYS A 28 7.20 -1.59 14.31
N LYS A 29 8.06 -2.45 14.88
CA LYS A 29 8.68 -3.58 14.18
C LYS A 29 8.35 -4.83 14.97
N GLU A 30 7.29 -5.49 14.55
CA GLU A 30 6.66 -6.58 15.29
C GLU A 30 6.71 -7.89 14.53
N GLY A 31 6.92 -8.98 15.26
CA GLY A 31 6.80 -10.35 14.82
C GLY A 31 5.66 -11.07 15.52
N ILE A 32 4.90 -11.85 14.79
CA ILE A 32 3.84 -12.71 15.35
C ILE A 32 4.17 -14.15 14.96
N ILE A 33 4.49 -14.96 15.97
CA ILE A 33 4.78 -16.39 15.76
C ILE A 33 3.47 -17.17 15.66
N ILE A 34 3.35 -17.90 14.55
CA ILE A 34 2.29 -18.87 14.29
C ILE A 34 2.91 -20.22 13.90
N PRO A 35 2.20 -21.34 14.05
CA PRO A 35 2.69 -22.65 13.63
C PRO A 35 2.64 -22.82 12.11
N ALA A 36 3.62 -22.21 11.40
CA ALA A 36 3.74 -22.26 9.95
C ALA A 36 5.21 -22.20 9.52
N ASP A 37 5.55 -22.88 8.42
CA ASP A 37 6.92 -22.88 7.85
C ASP A 37 7.18 -21.68 6.93
N ILE A 38 6.16 -20.89 6.67
CA ILE A 38 6.16 -19.74 5.77
C ILE A 38 5.86 -18.45 6.53
N ALA A 39 6.21 -17.32 5.93
CA ALA A 39 5.92 -16.01 6.50
C ALA A 39 5.07 -15.13 5.60
N PHE A 40 4.49 -14.12 6.23
CA PHE A 40 3.93 -12.92 5.63
C PHE A 40 4.76 -11.75 6.15
N ALA A 41 5.41 -11.03 5.26
CA ALA A 41 6.26 -9.91 5.65
C ALA A 41 5.76 -8.62 5.01
N VAL A 42 5.74 -7.56 5.79
CA VAL A 42 5.35 -6.22 5.35
C VAL A 42 6.33 -5.20 5.90
N ARG A 43 6.71 -4.25 5.06
CA ARG A 43 7.44 -3.05 5.48
C ARG A 43 6.85 -1.83 4.82
N GLY A 44 6.55 -0.79 5.58
CA GLY A 44 5.96 0.42 5.05
C GLY A 44 5.69 1.49 6.09
N THR A 45 5.13 2.60 5.62
CA THR A 45 4.81 3.76 6.47
C THR A 45 3.70 4.60 5.83
N ILE A 46 3.35 5.69 6.50
CA ILE A 46 2.46 6.73 5.97
C ILE A 46 3.32 7.97 5.69
N THR A 47 3.31 8.46 4.45
CA THR A 47 3.95 9.73 4.06
C THR A 47 2.88 10.77 3.78
N GLY A 48 3.15 12.05 4.12
CA GLY A 48 2.24 13.15 3.80
C GLY A 48 2.23 13.55 2.32
N ASN A 49 3.11 12.99 1.48
CA ASN A 49 3.40 13.48 0.13
C ASN A 49 2.88 12.58 -1.00
N TYR A 50 1.78 11.87 -0.77
CA TYR A 50 1.20 11.01 -1.79
C TYR A 50 0.67 11.80 -3.00
N ASN A 51 0.98 11.32 -4.20
CA ASN A 51 0.37 11.74 -5.46
C ASN A 51 0.15 10.54 -6.39
N GLY A 52 -0.51 10.76 -7.55
CA GLY A 52 -0.83 9.66 -8.48
C GLY A 52 0.39 8.94 -9.08
N ALA A 53 1.55 9.61 -9.19
CA ALA A 53 2.77 8.98 -9.70
C ALA A 53 3.28 7.84 -8.79
N TRP A 54 2.95 7.88 -7.48
CA TRP A 54 3.25 6.79 -6.56
C TRP A 54 2.57 5.47 -6.95
N GLN A 55 1.39 5.53 -7.55
CA GLN A 55 0.69 4.31 -8.00
C GLN A 55 1.40 3.68 -9.19
N THR A 56 1.83 4.50 -10.15
CA THR A 56 2.63 4.03 -11.28
C THR A 56 3.99 3.49 -10.82
N ALA A 57 4.65 4.18 -9.90
CA ALA A 57 5.89 3.71 -9.28
C ALA A 57 5.70 2.35 -8.57
N ALA A 58 4.63 2.19 -7.79
CA ALA A 58 4.32 0.94 -7.12
C ALA A 58 4.07 -0.21 -8.11
N LYS A 59 3.41 0.06 -9.23
CA LYS A 59 3.21 -0.92 -10.29
C LYS A 59 4.52 -1.33 -10.95
N ILE A 60 5.39 -0.38 -11.27
CA ILE A 60 6.72 -0.64 -11.85
C ILE A 60 7.56 -1.49 -10.88
N VAL A 61 7.66 -1.08 -9.62
CA VAL A 61 8.41 -1.81 -8.60
C VAL A 61 7.86 -3.23 -8.41
N SER A 62 6.54 -3.38 -8.34
CA SER A 62 5.91 -4.69 -8.18
C SER A 62 6.22 -5.65 -9.31
N LEU A 63 6.04 -5.21 -10.56
CA LEU A 63 6.14 -6.08 -11.74
C LEU A 63 7.57 -6.26 -12.23
N SER A 64 8.38 -5.21 -12.20
CA SER A 64 9.72 -5.23 -12.81
C SER A 64 10.83 -5.57 -11.82
N TYR A 65 10.58 -5.46 -10.51
CA TYR A 65 11.57 -5.75 -9.48
C TYR A 65 11.11 -6.84 -8.52
N LEU A 66 10.14 -6.56 -7.65
CA LEU A 66 9.75 -7.46 -6.56
C LEU A 66 9.31 -8.83 -7.08
N TRP A 67 8.57 -8.88 -8.16
CA TRP A 67 8.17 -10.14 -8.80
C TRP A 67 9.37 -11.04 -9.10
N ASN A 68 10.44 -10.47 -9.64
CA ASN A 68 11.63 -11.23 -10.00
C ASN A 68 12.43 -11.67 -8.77
N VAL A 69 12.74 -10.71 -7.86
CA VAL A 69 13.69 -10.97 -6.77
C VAL A 69 13.08 -11.70 -5.58
N ILE A 70 11.77 -11.55 -5.35
CA ILE A 70 11.08 -12.16 -4.20
C ILE A 70 10.27 -13.39 -4.61
N ARG A 71 9.51 -13.31 -5.72
CA ARG A 71 8.71 -14.44 -6.15
C ARG A 71 9.51 -15.45 -6.95
N VAL A 72 10.14 -15.02 -8.07
CA VAL A 72 10.80 -15.97 -9.01
C VAL A 72 12.08 -16.53 -8.38
N GLN A 73 12.93 -15.67 -7.82
CA GLN A 73 14.20 -16.08 -7.23
C GLN A 73 14.05 -16.48 -5.75
N GLY A 74 13.25 -15.74 -4.99
CA GLY A 74 13.07 -15.93 -3.55
C GLY A 74 12.05 -16.99 -3.17
N GLY A 75 11.21 -17.46 -4.10
CA GLY A 75 10.23 -18.54 -3.86
C GLY A 75 8.96 -18.13 -3.14
N ALA A 76 8.73 -16.86 -2.85
CA ALA A 76 7.47 -16.39 -2.28
C ALA A 76 6.30 -16.62 -3.27
N TYR A 77 5.12 -16.90 -2.75
CA TYR A 77 3.93 -17.12 -3.60
C TYR A 77 3.47 -15.81 -4.23
N GLY A 78 3.59 -14.69 -3.52
CA GLY A 78 3.27 -13.38 -4.06
C GLY A 78 3.95 -12.26 -3.30
N THR A 79 4.10 -11.14 -4.00
CA THR A 79 4.74 -9.94 -3.51
C THR A 79 4.24 -8.72 -4.28
N GLY A 80 4.47 -7.54 -3.75
CA GLY A 80 4.17 -6.30 -4.42
C GLY A 80 4.42 -5.08 -3.54
N MET A 81 4.26 -3.93 -4.15
CA MET A 81 4.21 -2.64 -3.48
C MET A 81 2.83 -2.04 -3.66
N LEU A 82 2.22 -1.57 -2.60
CA LEU A 82 0.90 -0.93 -2.61
C LEU A 82 0.99 0.48 -2.05
N THR A 83 0.20 1.36 -2.62
CA THR A 83 0.03 2.75 -2.18
C THR A 83 -1.42 3.02 -1.86
N ARG A 84 -1.66 3.89 -0.89
CA ARG A 84 -2.99 4.28 -0.41
C ARG A 84 -3.17 5.79 -0.51
N ALA A 85 -4.39 6.20 -0.76
CA ALA A 85 -4.75 7.62 -0.89
C ALA A 85 -4.48 8.48 0.36
N ASN A 86 -4.34 7.86 1.52
CA ASN A 86 -3.96 8.53 2.77
C ASN A 86 -2.44 8.71 2.92
N GLY A 87 -1.65 8.47 1.86
CA GLY A 87 -0.19 8.53 1.89
C GLY A 87 0.48 7.27 2.44
N GLY A 88 -0.30 6.23 2.78
CA GLY A 88 0.26 4.95 3.18
C GLY A 88 0.85 4.21 1.97
N PHE A 89 2.04 3.65 2.15
CA PHE A 89 2.60 2.71 1.20
C PHE A 89 3.37 1.60 1.92
N TYR A 90 3.41 0.43 1.31
CA TYR A 90 4.11 -0.70 1.86
C TYR A 90 4.47 -1.72 0.77
N CYS A 91 5.61 -2.39 0.98
CA CYS A 91 5.95 -3.62 0.28
C CYS A 91 5.51 -4.82 1.12
N TYR A 92 5.10 -5.89 0.46
CA TYR A 92 4.65 -7.11 1.12
C TYR A 92 5.13 -8.35 0.37
N SER A 93 5.23 -9.44 1.12
CA SER A 93 5.30 -10.80 0.59
C SER A 93 4.38 -11.72 1.38
N TYR A 94 3.89 -12.75 0.74
CA TYR A 94 3.08 -13.75 1.40
C TYR A 94 3.42 -15.16 0.94
N ARG A 95 3.27 -16.12 1.89
CA ARG A 95 3.80 -17.48 1.75
C ARG A 95 5.27 -17.42 1.33
N ASP A 96 6.03 -16.65 2.08
CA ASP A 96 7.42 -16.34 1.82
C ASP A 96 8.32 -17.29 2.63
N PRO A 97 9.23 -18.01 1.99
CA PRO A 97 10.14 -18.89 2.71
C PRO A 97 11.26 -18.13 3.42
N SER A 98 11.48 -16.83 3.15
CA SER A 98 12.54 -16.03 3.75
C SER A 98 12.15 -14.56 3.93
N ALA A 99 11.40 -14.27 5.00
CA ALA A 99 10.98 -12.92 5.35
C ALA A 99 12.14 -11.93 5.44
N ARG A 100 13.26 -12.34 6.03
CA ARG A 100 14.47 -11.53 6.20
C ARG A 100 15.02 -11.01 4.86
N GLU A 101 15.15 -11.91 3.88
CA GLU A 101 15.67 -11.52 2.56
C GLU A 101 14.69 -10.60 1.82
N SER A 102 13.38 -10.87 1.92
CA SER A 102 12.35 -10.01 1.34
C SER A 102 12.35 -8.61 1.95
N LEU A 103 12.43 -8.49 3.28
CA LEU A 103 12.54 -7.21 3.97
C LEU A 103 13.78 -6.40 3.54
N ARG A 104 14.88 -7.08 3.23
CA ARG A 104 16.09 -6.45 2.70
C ARG A 104 15.87 -5.94 1.28
N LYS A 105 15.26 -6.75 0.41
CA LYS A 105 14.92 -6.37 -0.96
C LYS A 105 13.95 -5.18 -1.05
N TYR A 106 13.07 -5.00 -0.06
CA TYR A 106 12.20 -3.81 -0.02
C TYR A 106 12.99 -2.50 0.10
N LEU A 107 14.15 -2.50 0.75
CA LEU A 107 15.01 -1.31 0.82
C LEU A 107 15.62 -0.93 -0.53
N ASP A 108 15.81 -1.91 -1.42
CA ASP A 108 16.41 -1.70 -2.73
C ASP A 108 15.39 -1.15 -3.76
N CYS A 109 14.09 -1.11 -3.43
CA CYS A 109 13.04 -0.62 -4.34
C CYS A 109 13.31 0.79 -4.86
N SER A 110 13.85 1.67 -4.01
CA SER A 110 14.17 3.04 -4.40
C SER A 110 15.33 3.12 -5.39
N SER A 111 16.40 2.35 -5.17
CA SER A 111 17.55 2.28 -6.07
C SER A 111 17.14 1.72 -7.43
N PHE A 112 16.38 0.62 -7.42
CA PHE A 112 15.81 0.07 -8.65
C PHE A 112 14.98 1.11 -9.42
N LEU A 113 14.08 1.83 -8.74
CA LEU A 113 13.22 2.81 -9.40
C LEU A 113 14.00 3.99 -9.98
N LYS A 114 15.09 4.43 -9.31
CA LYS A 114 16.01 5.45 -9.85
C LYS A 114 16.72 4.98 -11.11
N GLU A 115 17.28 3.77 -11.08
CA GLU A 115 17.96 3.17 -12.22
C GLU A 115 17.00 2.97 -13.40
N PHE A 116 15.77 2.51 -13.12
CA PHE A 116 14.74 2.36 -14.12
C PHE A 116 14.37 3.71 -14.76
N ALA A 117 14.15 4.76 -13.97
CA ALA A 117 13.84 6.10 -14.45
C ALA A 117 14.99 6.71 -15.27
N ALA A 118 16.24 6.46 -14.89
CA ALA A 118 17.43 6.97 -15.61
C ALA A 118 17.59 6.42 -17.04
N GLN A 119 16.97 5.27 -17.33
CA GLN A 119 16.94 4.68 -18.67
C GLN A 119 15.95 5.36 -19.60
N ASN A 120 15.18 6.35 -19.11
CA ASN A 120 14.12 7.04 -19.85
C ASN A 120 13.15 6.07 -20.57
N PRO A 121 12.54 5.12 -19.85
CA PRO A 121 11.72 4.08 -20.44
C PRO A 121 10.38 4.60 -20.96
N ASP A 122 9.77 3.88 -21.88
CA ASP A 122 8.36 4.06 -22.23
C ASP A 122 7.47 3.61 -21.04
N LEU A 123 6.76 4.56 -20.45
CA LEU A 123 5.87 4.33 -19.30
C LEU A 123 4.43 3.99 -19.70
N THR A 124 4.09 4.03 -20.98
CA THR A 124 2.72 3.90 -21.49
C THR A 124 2.01 2.65 -20.94
N GLY A 125 2.66 1.50 -21.00
CA GLY A 125 2.08 0.24 -20.50
C GLY A 125 1.80 0.25 -18.99
N PHE A 126 2.70 0.85 -18.20
CA PHE A 126 2.53 0.97 -16.74
C PHE A 126 1.42 1.97 -16.38
N ILE A 127 1.35 3.09 -17.10
CA ILE A 127 0.30 4.10 -16.90
C ILE A 127 -1.06 3.51 -17.23
N ILE A 128 -1.23 2.86 -18.40
CA ILE A 128 -2.48 2.20 -18.79
C ILE A 128 -2.89 1.16 -17.74
N GLY A 129 -1.94 0.31 -17.32
CA GLY A 129 -2.21 -0.69 -16.30
C GLY A 129 -2.60 -0.08 -14.95
N THR A 130 -2.01 1.04 -14.56
CA THR A 130 -2.36 1.74 -13.32
C THR A 130 -3.76 2.35 -13.38
N VAL A 131 -4.11 2.97 -14.52
CA VAL A 131 -5.48 3.50 -14.75
C VAL A 131 -6.51 2.37 -14.73
N SER A 132 -6.21 1.23 -15.35
CA SER A 132 -7.09 0.06 -15.37
C SER A 132 -7.38 -0.47 -13.97
N ASP A 133 -6.37 -0.50 -13.08
CA ASP A 133 -6.55 -0.92 -11.68
C ASP A 133 -7.47 0.06 -10.90
N GLN A 134 -7.44 1.34 -11.26
CA GLN A 134 -8.31 2.36 -10.63
C GLN A 134 -9.73 2.38 -11.20
N SER A 135 -9.94 1.76 -12.35
CA SER A 135 -11.22 1.74 -13.07
C SER A 135 -11.66 0.33 -13.46
N PRO A 136 -11.75 -0.59 -12.49
CA PRO A 136 -12.22 -1.94 -12.78
C PRO A 136 -13.66 -1.92 -13.28
N LEU A 137 -14.03 -2.90 -14.09
CA LEU A 137 -15.43 -3.12 -14.47
C LEU A 137 -16.27 -3.34 -13.20
N GLN A 138 -17.34 -2.56 -13.05
CA GLN A 138 -18.16 -2.56 -11.84
C GLN A 138 -19.61 -2.88 -12.17
N THR A 139 -20.20 -3.80 -11.42
CA THR A 139 -21.64 -4.00 -11.36
C THR A 139 -22.32 -2.78 -10.70
N PRO A 140 -23.64 -2.58 -10.86
CA PRO A 140 -24.36 -1.52 -10.17
C PRO A 140 -24.16 -1.54 -8.65
N ARG A 141 -24.12 -2.73 -8.04
CA ARG A 141 -23.84 -2.90 -6.60
C ARG A 141 -22.43 -2.39 -6.23
N MET A 142 -21.42 -2.76 -7.01
CA MET A 142 -20.04 -2.31 -6.76
C MET A 142 -19.90 -0.78 -6.90
N LYS A 143 -20.61 -0.18 -7.84
CA LYS A 143 -20.66 1.29 -7.99
C LYS A 143 -21.26 1.96 -6.77
N GLY A 144 -22.35 1.41 -6.22
CA GLY A 144 -22.95 1.89 -4.97
C GLY A 144 -21.98 1.79 -3.81
N GLN A 145 -21.34 0.63 -3.60
CA GLN A 145 -20.34 0.44 -2.54
C GLN A 145 -19.14 1.39 -2.70
N ALA A 146 -18.69 1.64 -3.93
CA ALA A 146 -17.63 2.59 -4.19
C ALA A 146 -18.04 4.04 -3.85
N ALA A 147 -19.29 4.42 -4.21
CA ALA A 147 -19.83 5.73 -3.88
C ALA A 147 -19.94 5.94 -2.36
N ASP A 148 -20.45 4.95 -1.64
CA ASP A 148 -20.49 4.98 -0.16
C ASP A 148 -19.09 5.14 0.44
N ASN A 149 -18.12 4.39 -0.05
CA ASN A 149 -16.74 4.48 0.42
C ASN A 149 -16.14 5.87 0.17
N PHE A 150 -16.36 6.47 -0.99
CA PHE A 150 -15.92 7.84 -1.27
C PHE A 150 -16.61 8.86 -0.36
N TYR A 151 -17.92 8.71 -0.14
CA TYR A 151 -18.69 9.58 0.74
C TYR A 151 -18.16 9.55 2.19
N TRP A 152 -18.04 8.36 2.77
CA TRP A 152 -17.56 8.20 4.15
C TRP A 152 -16.11 8.67 4.34
N ARG A 153 -15.29 8.54 3.32
CA ARG A 153 -13.90 8.99 3.33
C ARG A 153 -13.75 10.45 2.90
N GLN A 154 -14.84 11.12 2.56
CA GLN A 154 -14.87 12.51 2.10
C GLN A 154 -13.94 12.76 0.90
N ILE A 155 -13.84 11.78 -0.01
CA ILE A 155 -13.03 11.90 -1.22
C ILE A 155 -13.89 12.51 -2.32
N SER A 156 -13.56 13.76 -2.70
CA SER A 156 -14.31 14.49 -3.74
C SER A 156 -14.06 13.93 -5.15
N TRP A 157 -14.92 14.33 -6.08
CA TRP A 157 -14.72 14.01 -7.50
C TRP A 157 -13.48 14.72 -8.06
N GLU A 158 -13.26 15.96 -7.70
CA GLU A 158 -12.10 16.76 -8.09
C GLU A 158 -10.81 16.12 -7.62
N GLU A 159 -10.77 15.63 -6.41
CA GLU A 159 -9.61 14.90 -5.86
C GLU A 159 -9.33 13.61 -6.63
N ARG A 160 -10.35 12.88 -7.03
CA ARG A 160 -10.22 11.69 -7.88
C ARG A 160 -9.69 12.03 -9.27
N CYS A 161 -10.23 13.10 -9.90
CA CYS A 161 -9.75 13.58 -11.19
C CYS A 161 -8.28 14.02 -11.12
N THR A 162 -7.90 14.74 -10.07
CA THR A 162 -6.51 15.15 -9.84
C THR A 162 -5.57 13.96 -9.75
N ARG A 163 -5.95 12.90 -9.02
CA ARG A 163 -5.14 11.68 -8.92
C ARG A 163 -4.98 10.98 -10.29
N TRP A 164 -6.05 10.92 -11.07
CA TRP A 164 -5.99 10.37 -12.42
C TRP A 164 -5.07 11.16 -13.33
N GLN A 165 -5.17 12.48 -13.31
CA GLN A 165 -4.28 13.35 -14.05
C GLN A 165 -2.82 13.13 -13.64
N GLN A 166 -2.52 13.03 -12.35
CA GLN A 166 -1.18 12.76 -11.84
C GLN A 166 -0.62 11.41 -12.33
N ILE A 167 -1.48 10.38 -12.45
CA ILE A 167 -1.07 9.09 -13.02
C ILE A 167 -0.73 9.25 -14.50
N LEU A 168 -1.59 9.92 -15.27
CA LEU A 168 -1.39 10.13 -16.71
C LEU A 168 -0.15 10.98 -17.01
N GLU A 169 0.17 11.93 -16.15
CA GLU A 169 1.32 12.82 -16.25
C GLU A 169 2.59 12.26 -15.61
N THR A 170 2.65 10.96 -15.31
CA THR A 170 3.84 10.34 -14.76
C THR A 170 4.97 10.37 -15.77
N THR A 171 6.12 10.91 -15.38
CA THR A 171 7.35 10.97 -16.20
C THR A 171 8.51 10.28 -15.47
N PRO A 172 9.62 9.96 -16.15
CA PRO A 172 10.82 9.43 -15.50
C PRO A 172 11.35 10.33 -14.38
N GLU A 173 11.29 11.65 -14.52
CA GLU A 173 11.73 12.60 -13.51
C GLU A 173 10.84 12.52 -12.26
N LYS A 174 9.51 12.43 -12.43
CA LYS A 174 8.57 12.22 -11.32
C LYS A 174 8.81 10.88 -10.61
N LEU A 175 9.16 9.83 -11.35
CA LEU A 175 9.55 8.53 -10.77
C LEU A 175 10.83 8.63 -9.95
N ALA A 176 11.85 9.36 -10.43
CA ALA A 176 13.09 9.57 -9.69
C ALA A 176 12.85 10.33 -8.38
N GLN A 177 12.00 11.37 -8.39
CA GLN A 177 11.58 12.09 -7.18
C GLN A 177 10.82 11.18 -6.21
N THR A 178 9.91 10.36 -6.73
CA THR A 178 9.17 9.37 -5.93
C THR A 178 10.12 8.35 -5.29
N ALA A 179 11.16 7.92 -6.01
CA ALA A 179 12.14 6.98 -5.49
C ALA A 179 12.91 7.54 -4.27
N GLU A 180 13.22 8.83 -4.25
CA GLU A 180 13.86 9.47 -3.09
C GLU A 180 12.96 9.47 -1.86
N GLN A 181 11.69 9.79 -2.05
CA GLN A 181 10.68 9.75 -1.00
C GLN A 181 10.50 8.31 -0.45
N ILE A 182 10.44 7.31 -1.34
CA ILE A 182 10.38 5.88 -0.97
C ILE A 182 11.61 5.49 -0.14
N SER A 183 12.81 5.92 -0.52
CA SER A 183 14.06 5.59 0.20
C SER A 183 14.00 5.99 1.67
N THR A 184 13.63 7.25 1.94
CA THR A 184 13.52 7.77 3.29
C THR A 184 12.45 7.03 4.08
N ALA A 185 11.28 6.92 3.50
CA ALA A 185 10.12 6.33 4.14
C ALA A 185 10.29 4.82 4.43
N MET A 186 10.98 4.07 3.54
CA MET A 186 11.27 2.65 3.77
C MET A 186 12.27 2.42 4.91
N LYS A 187 13.26 3.29 5.07
CA LYS A 187 14.23 3.17 6.17
C LYS A 187 13.59 3.36 7.53
N GLU A 188 12.67 4.32 7.62
CA GLU A 188 11.95 4.69 8.84
C GLU A 188 10.67 3.88 9.06
N GLY A 189 10.26 3.10 8.07
CA GLY A 189 9.00 2.36 8.06
C GLY A 189 8.91 1.26 9.10
N GLY A 190 7.69 0.97 9.52
CA GLY A 190 7.36 -0.17 10.36
C GLY A 190 7.55 -1.50 9.62
N ILE A 191 7.74 -2.54 10.40
CA ILE A 191 7.88 -3.93 9.93
C ILE A 191 6.85 -4.78 10.66
N CYS A 192 6.21 -5.66 9.92
CA CYS A 192 5.41 -6.73 10.52
C CYS A 192 5.74 -8.04 9.82
N VAL A 193 6.07 -9.06 10.61
CA VAL A 193 6.29 -10.42 10.13
C VAL A 193 5.37 -11.37 10.88
N VAL A 194 4.62 -12.17 10.14
CA VAL A 194 3.77 -13.23 10.70
C VAL A 194 4.22 -14.56 10.11
N GLY A 195 4.65 -15.52 10.93
CA GLY A 195 5.18 -16.80 10.43
C GLY A 195 5.75 -17.68 11.53
N GLY A 196 6.50 -18.71 11.16
CA GLY A 196 7.20 -19.55 12.11
C GLY A 196 8.31 -18.85 12.85
N ALA A 197 8.74 -19.40 13.99
CA ALA A 197 9.77 -18.79 14.83
C ALA A 197 11.08 -18.53 14.07
N GLU A 198 11.50 -19.44 13.21
CA GLU A 198 12.71 -19.32 12.38
C GLU A 198 12.65 -18.13 11.41
N GLN A 199 11.44 -17.73 10.98
CA GLN A 199 11.22 -16.61 10.07
C GLN A 199 11.42 -15.24 10.75
N MET A 200 11.49 -15.19 12.08
CA MET A 200 11.70 -13.94 12.83
C MET A 200 13.17 -13.54 12.90
N GLU A 201 14.08 -14.49 12.70
CA GLU A 201 15.52 -14.25 12.84
C GLU A 201 16.05 -13.27 11.80
N GLY A 202 16.75 -12.24 12.27
CA GLY A 202 17.41 -11.24 11.42
C GLY A 202 16.46 -10.26 10.72
N CYS A 203 15.17 -10.25 11.06
CA CYS A 203 14.18 -9.32 10.52
C CYS A 203 14.22 -7.91 11.13
N GLY A 204 15.03 -7.71 12.20
CA GLY A 204 15.15 -6.41 12.87
C GLY A 204 13.89 -6.00 13.62
N LEU A 205 13.26 -6.96 14.29
CA LEU A 205 12.01 -6.76 15.06
C LEU A 205 12.35 -6.28 16.47
N ASP A 206 11.53 -5.36 16.98
CA ASP A 206 11.64 -4.82 18.34
C ASP A 206 10.83 -5.66 19.35
N GLU A 207 9.76 -6.31 18.88
CA GLU A 207 8.85 -7.13 19.69
C GLU A 207 8.44 -8.39 18.94
N ILE A 208 8.39 -9.51 19.65
CA ILE A 208 7.91 -10.79 19.09
C ILE A 208 6.82 -11.34 20.01
N ILE A 209 5.64 -11.61 19.45
CA ILE A 209 4.47 -12.11 20.14
C ILE A 209 4.22 -13.55 19.66
N THR A 210 3.96 -14.45 20.58
CA THR A 210 3.52 -15.83 20.28
C THR A 210 2.03 -15.93 20.53
N LEU A 211 1.28 -16.41 19.53
CA LEU A 211 -0.16 -16.67 19.64
C LEU A 211 -0.44 -18.10 20.07
#